data_d001505b2692d91e024db14e3fac1c24
#
_entry.id   d001505b2692d91e024db14e3fac1c24
#
_cell.length_a   1.000
_cell.length_b   1.000
_cell.length_c   1.000
_cell.angle_alpha   90.00
_cell.angle_beta   90.00
_cell.angle_gamma   90.00
#
_symmetry.space_group_name_H-M   'P 1'
#
loop_
_entity.id
_entity.type
_entity.pdbx_description
1 polymer ?
#
loop_
_entity_poly.entity_id
_entity_poly.type
_entity_poly.pdbx_seq_one_letter_code
_entity_poly.pdbx_strand_id
1 'polypeptide(L)'
;MDDEADPEQVLIGSHDNGLSTRQKHSQQDEKCLVLERLLAAHETWFDVERNYQFEGREFPGYAAFHSEAEQYVLTKRAKLWGVNVHEYMFFALEERLTLDGLEAYRAYMTSKALKKVQLNDEHMTSYLSLVIVADSLAPQVAERIKKTRFRKNFALGFKGWADLRLAVVDLANRRILTNGQGKTLRKTLEANAFL
;
A
#
# COMPACT_ATOMS: atom_id res chain seq x y z
N MET A 1 17.61 47.85 -52.39
CA MET A 1 16.19 47.86 -52.16
C MET A 1 15.80 46.42 -51.95
N ASP A 2 16.24 45.80 -50.93
CA ASP A 2 15.85 45.78 -49.52
C ASP A 2 14.39 45.38 -49.38
N ASP A 3 14.15 44.15 -49.13
CA ASP A 3 12.99 43.76 -48.36
C ASP A 3 13.32 42.52 -47.53
N GLU A 4 13.46 42.80 -46.27
CA GLU A 4 13.78 41.90 -45.21
C GLU A 4 12.47 41.26 -44.74
N ALA A 5 12.34 39.97 -44.87
CA ALA A 5 11.21 39.22 -44.28
C ALA A 5 11.67 38.55 -42.99
N ASP A 6 11.15 39.05 -41.89
CA ASP A 6 11.29 38.57 -40.52
C ASP A 6 10.63 37.18 -40.36
N PRO A 7 11.33 36.17 -39.82
CA PRO A 7 10.70 34.88 -39.50
C PRO A 7 10.03 34.96 -38.15
N GLU A 8 8.73 34.95 -38.15
CA GLU A 8 7.82 34.81 -37.04
C GLU A 8 8.16 33.53 -36.20
N GLN A 9 8.74 33.74 -35.06
CA GLN A 9 8.98 32.69 -34.08
C GLN A 9 7.64 32.17 -33.54
N VAL A 10 7.21 31.00 -34.00
CA VAL A 10 6.15 30.23 -33.40
C VAL A 10 6.65 29.66 -32.07
N LEU A 11 6.33 30.33 -30.96
CA LEU A 11 6.45 29.81 -29.60
C LEU A 11 5.43 28.70 -29.41
N ILE A 12 5.89 27.46 -29.58
CA ILE A 12 5.13 26.27 -29.12
C ILE A 12 5.15 26.30 -27.58
N GLY A 13 4.10 26.83 -27.02
CA GLY A 13 3.86 26.75 -25.58
C GLY A 13 3.69 25.28 -25.16
N SER A 14 4.67 24.73 -24.51
CA SER A 14 4.53 23.49 -23.77
C SER A 14 3.53 23.71 -22.65
N HIS A 15 2.33 23.18 -22.79
CA HIS A 15 1.39 23.07 -21.69
C HIS A 15 1.93 22.08 -20.67
N ASP A 16 2.83 22.56 -19.82
CA ASP A 16 3.19 21.91 -18.60
C ASP A 16 1.99 22.02 -17.62
N ASN A 17 1.27 20.91 -17.44
CA ASN A 17 0.20 20.77 -16.43
C ASN A 17 0.80 20.75 -15.03
N GLY A 18 1.72 21.65 -14.72
CA GLY A 18 2.37 21.80 -13.43
C GLY A 18 1.41 22.46 -12.42
N LEU A 19 0.97 21.67 -11.44
CA LEU A 19 0.45 22.22 -10.20
C LEU A 19 1.42 23.27 -9.66
N SER A 20 0.89 24.40 -9.14
CA SER A 20 1.75 25.42 -8.52
C SER A 20 2.52 24.80 -7.34
N THR A 21 3.70 25.31 -7.05
CA THR A 21 4.54 24.84 -5.93
C THR A 21 3.76 24.77 -4.61
N ARG A 22 2.84 25.70 -4.39
CA ARG A 22 1.97 25.75 -3.20
C ARG A 22 0.96 24.59 -3.16
N GLN A 23 0.42 24.19 -4.32
CA GLN A 23 -0.51 23.05 -4.41
C GLN A 23 0.23 21.72 -4.19
N LYS A 24 1.44 21.57 -4.74
CA LYS A 24 2.28 20.38 -4.52
C LYS A 24 2.63 20.22 -3.03
N HIS A 25 2.98 21.30 -2.36
CA HIS A 25 3.28 21.28 -0.92
C HIS A 25 2.05 20.86 -0.10
N SER A 26 0.88 21.44 -0.39
CA SER A 26 -0.37 21.10 0.29
C SER A 26 -0.78 19.62 0.09
N GLN A 27 -0.59 19.06 -1.10
CA GLN A 27 -0.86 17.64 -1.37
C GLN A 27 0.12 16.71 -0.65
N GLN A 28 1.40 17.10 -0.59
CA GLN A 28 2.40 16.35 0.15
C GLN A 28 2.07 16.32 1.65
N ASP A 29 1.63 17.45 2.21
CA ASP A 29 1.24 17.55 3.62
C ASP A 29 0.00 16.68 3.90
N GLU A 30 -0.99 16.66 2.99
CA GLU A 30 -2.18 15.81 3.11
C GLU A 30 -1.83 14.32 3.11
N LYS A 31 -0.99 13.86 2.18
CA LYS A 31 -0.54 12.45 2.14
C LYS A 31 0.14 12.02 3.44
N CYS A 32 1.05 12.86 3.93
CA CYS A 32 1.77 12.60 5.17
C CYS A 32 0.82 12.54 6.37
N LEU A 33 -0.15 13.45 6.44
CA LEU A 33 -1.16 13.46 7.50
C LEU A 33 -2.03 12.21 7.46
N VAL A 34 -2.48 11.80 6.27
CA VAL A 34 -3.24 10.55 6.10
C VAL A 34 -2.40 9.34 6.54
N LEU A 35 -1.14 9.26 6.13
CA LEU A 35 -0.24 8.19 6.56
C LEU A 35 -0.15 8.11 8.08
N GLU A 36 0.12 9.24 8.77
CA GLU A 36 0.25 9.26 10.22
C GLU A 36 -1.03 8.82 10.93
N ARG A 37 -2.21 9.23 10.45
CA ARG A 37 -3.49 8.75 10.97
C ARG A 37 -3.66 7.24 10.79
N LEU A 38 -3.26 6.71 9.63
CA LEU A 38 -3.32 5.27 9.38
C LEU A 38 -2.36 4.50 10.27
N LEU A 39 -1.13 4.98 10.47
CA LEU A 39 -0.17 4.36 11.37
C LEU A 39 -0.70 4.37 12.82
N ALA A 40 -1.17 5.53 13.30
CA ALA A 40 -1.75 5.66 14.64
C ALA A 40 -2.94 4.73 14.86
N ALA A 41 -3.78 4.51 13.85
CA ALA A 41 -4.91 3.58 13.92
C ALA A 41 -4.49 2.10 14.09
N HIS A 42 -3.24 1.77 13.77
CA HIS A 42 -2.71 0.42 13.92
C HIS A 42 -1.89 0.22 15.22
N GLU A 43 -1.45 1.28 15.91
CA GLU A 43 -0.59 1.19 17.10
C GLU A 43 -1.21 0.39 18.27
N THR A 44 -2.53 0.23 18.31
CA THR A 44 -3.19 -0.55 19.35
C THR A 44 -2.92 -2.06 19.26
N TRP A 45 -2.71 -2.57 18.04
CA TRP A 45 -2.64 -4.02 17.78
C TRP A 45 -1.41 -4.46 17.01
N PHE A 46 -0.65 -3.51 16.47
CA PHE A 46 0.52 -3.74 15.63
C PHE A 46 1.73 -3.05 16.21
N ASP A 47 2.88 -3.67 16.06
CA ASP A 47 4.16 -2.98 16.22
C ASP A 47 4.39 -2.10 15.02
N VAL A 48 4.37 -0.77 15.21
CA VAL A 48 4.43 0.23 14.13
C VAL A 48 5.82 0.85 14.09
N GLU A 49 6.40 0.87 12.89
CA GLU A 49 7.67 1.51 12.60
C GLU A 49 7.52 2.57 11.50
N ARG A 50 8.13 3.73 11.69
CA ARG A 50 8.27 4.80 10.68
C ARG A 50 9.64 4.73 10.02
N ASN A 51 9.71 5.14 8.74
CA ASN A 51 10.96 5.11 7.94
C ASN A 51 11.60 3.70 7.91
N TYR A 52 10.78 2.71 7.67
CA TYR A 52 11.17 1.31 7.69
C TYR A 52 11.94 0.90 6.44
N GLN A 53 13.10 0.26 6.63
CA GLN A 53 13.89 -0.27 5.51
C GLN A 53 13.86 -1.80 5.48
N PHE A 54 13.58 -2.36 4.31
CA PHE A 54 13.59 -3.80 4.12
C PHE A 54 13.98 -4.18 2.70
N GLU A 55 14.92 -5.15 2.55
CA GLU A 55 15.34 -5.72 1.25
C GLU A 55 15.64 -4.66 0.17
N GLY A 56 16.31 -3.57 0.56
CA GLY A 56 16.77 -2.50 -0.33
C GLY A 56 15.67 -1.48 -0.71
N ARG A 57 14.54 -1.48 -0.02
CA ARG A 57 13.49 -0.47 -0.19
C ARG A 57 13.14 0.19 1.12
N GLU A 58 12.94 1.50 1.08
CA GLU A 58 12.43 2.29 2.19
C GLU A 58 10.90 2.46 2.05
N PHE A 59 10.22 2.36 3.17
CA PHE A 59 8.79 2.60 3.31
C PHE A 59 8.57 3.64 4.41
N PRO A 60 7.74 4.65 4.20
CA PRO A 60 7.46 5.67 5.22
C PRO A 60 6.78 5.09 6.46
N GLY A 61 6.13 3.94 6.34
CA GLY A 61 5.52 3.22 7.47
C GLY A 61 5.47 1.71 7.27
N TYR A 62 5.51 1.01 8.39
CA TYR A 62 5.38 -0.44 8.49
C TYR A 62 4.63 -0.79 9.77
N ALA A 63 3.84 -1.86 9.73
CA ALA A 63 3.17 -2.38 10.91
C ALA A 63 3.19 -3.91 10.89
N ALA A 64 3.54 -4.54 12.01
CA ALA A 64 3.58 -5.99 12.15
C ALA A 64 2.62 -6.44 13.24
N PHE A 65 1.83 -7.46 12.94
CA PHE A 65 0.98 -8.14 13.90
C PHE A 65 1.38 -9.62 13.99
N HIS A 66 1.58 -10.08 15.21
CA HIS A 66 1.88 -11.46 15.51
C HIS A 66 0.87 -11.98 16.52
N SER A 67 0.01 -12.91 16.11
CA SER A 67 -0.85 -13.64 17.04
C SER A 67 -0.10 -14.87 17.53
N GLU A 68 0.47 -14.78 18.72
CA GLU A 68 0.90 -15.97 19.45
C GLU A 68 -0.28 -16.51 20.24
N ALA A 69 -0.57 -17.79 20.10
CA ALA A 69 -1.78 -18.43 20.64
C ALA A 69 -1.93 -18.35 22.17
N GLU A 70 -0.90 -17.90 22.89
CA GLU A 70 -0.89 -17.89 24.37
C GLU A 70 -1.40 -16.59 24.99
N GLN A 71 -1.46 -15.46 24.31
CA GLN A 71 -1.73 -14.18 24.97
C GLN A 71 -3.07 -13.50 24.69
N TYR A 72 -3.78 -13.77 23.59
CA TYR A 72 -5.03 -13.06 23.33
C TYR A 72 -6.18 -13.95 22.85
N VAL A 73 -6.97 -14.38 23.80
CA VAL A 73 -8.29 -15.01 23.59
C VAL A 73 -9.30 -13.93 23.16
N LEU A 74 -9.33 -13.54 21.91
CA LEU A 74 -10.33 -12.61 21.40
C LEU A 74 -11.66 -13.25 21.01
N THR A 75 -11.74 -14.59 20.88
CA THR A 75 -13.00 -15.32 20.81
C THR A 75 -12.81 -16.77 21.25
N LYS A 76 -13.83 -17.37 21.87
CA LYS A 76 -13.86 -18.80 22.24
C LYS A 76 -13.59 -19.77 21.07
N ARG A 77 -13.72 -19.31 19.80
CA ARG A 77 -13.43 -20.08 18.58
C ARG A 77 -11.94 -20.14 18.25
N ALA A 78 -11.16 -19.09 18.51
CA ALA A 78 -9.72 -19.08 18.24
C ALA A 78 -8.95 -20.04 19.19
N LYS A 79 -9.51 -20.32 20.36
CA LYS A 79 -8.91 -21.20 21.37
C LYS A 79 -8.88 -22.69 20.99
N LEU A 80 -9.64 -23.10 19.97
CA LEU A 80 -9.79 -24.51 19.57
C LEU A 80 -8.76 -25.00 18.56
N TRP A 81 -8.00 -24.09 17.88
CA TRP A 81 -7.20 -24.48 16.73
C TRP A 81 -5.75 -23.97 16.73
N GLY A 82 -5.25 -23.28 17.74
CA GLY A 82 -3.83 -22.82 17.80
C GLY A 82 -3.40 -22.09 16.52
N VAL A 83 -4.23 -21.18 15.98
CA VAL A 83 -3.98 -20.59 14.65
C VAL A 83 -3.03 -19.41 14.79
N ASN A 84 -1.78 -19.58 14.36
CA ASN A 84 -0.83 -18.49 14.26
C ASN A 84 -1.09 -17.69 12.97
N VAL A 85 -1.58 -16.46 13.14
CA VAL A 85 -1.80 -15.51 12.06
C VAL A 85 -0.81 -14.36 12.20
N HIS A 86 -0.07 -14.08 11.14
CA HIS A 86 0.83 -12.94 11.06
C HIS A 86 0.38 -11.97 9.98
N GLU A 87 0.51 -10.67 10.23
CA GLU A 87 0.32 -9.65 9.20
C GLU A 87 1.51 -8.70 9.16
N TYR A 88 2.04 -8.49 7.97
CA TYR A 88 3.15 -7.58 7.68
C TYR A 88 2.63 -6.52 6.72
N MET A 89 2.39 -5.32 7.23
CA MET A 89 1.76 -4.23 6.50
C MET A 89 2.79 -3.16 6.15
N PHE A 90 2.93 -2.86 4.87
CA PHE A 90 3.82 -1.85 4.32
C PHE A 90 2.98 -0.67 3.84
N PHE A 91 3.40 0.55 4.18
CA PHE A 91 2.76 1.78 3.74
C PHE A 91 3.66 2.49 2.74
N ALA A 92 3.08 3.03 1.69
CA ALA A 92 3.79 3.76 0.64
C ALA A 92 3.04 5.05 0.28
N LEU A 93 3.78 6.06 -0.19
CA LEU A 93 3.25 7.33 -0.65
C LEU A 93 3.59 7.51 -2.13
N GLU A 94 2.60 7.92 -2.94
CA GLU A 94 2.77 8.20 -4.36
C GLU A 94 2.08 9.52 -4.73
N GLU A 95 2.71 10.32 -5.58
CA GLU A 95 2.02 11.48 -6.18
C GLU A 95 1.01 10.99 -7.21
N ARG A 96 1.45 10.11 -8.09
CA ARG A 96 0.59 9.47 -9.07
C ARG A 96 0.93 8.00 -9.21
N LEU A 97 0.04 7.14 -8.75
CA LEU A 97 0.25 5.70 -8.91
C LEU A 97 -0.01 5.28 -10.36
N THR A 98 1.04 4.80 -11.01
CA THR A 98 1.00 4.27 -12.38
C THR A 98 0.83 2.75 -12.39
N LEU A 99 0.55 2.17 -13.57
CA LEU A 99 0.52 0.71 -13.71
C LEU A 99 1.89 0.09 -13.42
N ASP A 100 2.96 0.68 -13.93
CA ASP A 100 4.33 0.18 -13.71
C ASP A 100 4.72 0.28 -12.23
N GLY A 101 4.36 1.38 -11.56
CA GLY A 101 4.55 1.55 -10.12
C GLY A 101 3.80 0.49 -9.32
N LEU A 102 2.53 0.24 -9.66
CA LEU A 102 1.74 -0.81 -9.01
C LEU A 102 2.34 -2.20 -9.22
N GLU A 103 2.81 -2.52 -10.44
CA GLU A 103 3.45 -3.82 -10.72
C GLU A 103 4.80 -3.95 -10.00
N ALA A 104 5.59 -2.87 -9.90
CA ALA A 104 6.83 -2.86 -9.13
C ALA A 104 6.56 -3.15 -7.64
N TYR A 105 5.54 -2.53 -7.05
CA TYR A 105 5.12 -2.84 -5.68
C TYR A 105 4.66 -4.29 -5.55
N ARG A 106 3.82 -4.76 -6.48
CA ARG A 106 3.35 -6.15 -6.47
C ARG A 106 4.52 -7.14 -6.53
N ALA A 107 5.46 -6.91 -7.44
CA ALA A 107 6.66 -7.75 -7.57
C ALA A 107 7.49 -7.76 -6.29
N TYR A 108 7.68 -6.59 -5.65
CA TYR A 108 8.37 -6.50 -4.36
C TYR A 108 7.63 -7.30 -3.28
N MET A 109 6.33 -7.10 -3.13
CA MET A 109 5.53 -7.79 -2.10
C MET A 109 5.52 -9.31 -2.28
N THR A 110 5.48 -9.79 -3.52
CA THR A 110 5.42 -11.23 -3.81
C THR A 110 6.78 -11.92 -3.87
N SER A 111 7.88 -11.18 -3.71
CA SER A 111 9.24 -11.72 -3.68
C SER A 111 10.01 -11.30 -2.42
N LYS A 112 10.31 -10.01 -2.27
CA LYS A 112 11.13 -9.49 -1.16
C LYS A 112 10.38 -9.52 0.17
N ALA A 113 9.18 -8.91 0.22
CA ALA A 113 8.37 -8.89 1.43
C ALA A 113 7.96 -10.31 1.89
N LEU A 114 7.85 -11.26 0.96
CA LEU A 114 7.58 -12.67 1.28
C LEU A 114 8.61 -13.28 2.24
N LYS A 115 9.84 -12.75 2.29
CA LYS A 115 10.89 -13.18 3.23
C LYS A 115 10.58 -12.86 4.71
N LYS A 116 9.59 -12.00 4.97
CA LYS A 116 9.12 -11.75 6.35
C LYS A 116 8.36 -12.96 6.92
N VAL A 117 7.82 -13.81 6.05
CA VAL A 117 7.05 -14.98 6.48
C VAL A 117 7.96 -15.98 7.16
N GLN A 118 7.75 -16.18 8.43
CA GLN A 118 8.45 -17.17 9.25
C GLN A 118 7.65 -18.47 9.27
N LEU A 119 8.25 -19.54 8.75
CA LEU A 119 7.63 -20.85 8.72
C LEU A 119 8.06 -21.63 9.94
N ASN A 120 7.15 -21.87 10.86
CA ASN A 120 7.28 -22.82 11.95
C ASN A 120 6.21 -23.92 11.81
N ASP A 121 6.20 -24.88 12.71
CA ASP A 121 5.25 -26.01 12.64
C ASP A 121 3.81 -25.60 12.92
N GLU A 122 3.61 -24.43 13.55
CA GLU A 122 2.30 -23.88 13.88
C GLU A 122 1.84 -22.78 12.89
N HIS A 123 2.68 -22.45 11.88
CA HIS A 123 2.33 -21.43 10.90
C HIS A 123 1.13 -21.86 10.06
N MET A 124 0.09 -21.01 10.03
CA MET A 124 -1.08 -21.23 9.20
C MET A 124 -1.28 -20.17 8.13
N THR A 125 -1.19 -18.90 8.50
CA THR A 125 -1.48 -17.82 7.54
C THR A 125 -0.61 -16.60 7.82
N SER A 126 -0.02 -16.06 6.75
CA SER A 126 0.59 -14.73 6.75
C SER A 126 -0.12 -13.82 5.75
N TYR A 127 -0.38 -12.59 6.16
CA TYR A 127 -0.86 -11.55 5.26
C TYR A 127 0.28 -10.58 4.96
N LEU A 128 0.58 -10.43 3.68
CA LEU A 128 1.45 -9.39 3.17
C LEU A 128 0.55 -8.25 2.70
N SER A 129 0.41 -7.23 3.54
CA SER A 129 -0.47 -6.10 3.29
C SER A 129 0.30 -4.92 2.73
N LEU A 130 -0.19 -4.31 1.65
CA LEU A 130 0.35 -3.09 1.09
C LEU A 130 -0.75 -2.04 1.04
N VAL A 131 -0.50 -0.91 1.70
CA VAL A 131 -1.37 0.27 1.69
C VAL A 131 -0.62 1.40 0.98
N ILE A 132 -1.14 1.87 -0.15
CA ILE A 132 -0.56 2.98 -0.90
C ILE A 132 -1.48 4.19 -0.74
N VAL A 133 -0.97 5.31 -0.24
CA VAL A 133 -1.66 6.60 -0.25
C VAL A 133 -1.18 7.36 -1.48
N ALA A 134 -2.08 7.65 -2.41
CA ALA A 134 -1.76 8.30 -3.67
C ALA A 134 -2.62 9.55 -3.87
N ASP A 135 -1.99 10.65 -4.34
CA ASP A 135 -2.74 11.87 -4.69
C ASP A 135 -3.67 11.58 -5.87
N SER A 136 -3.22 10.79 -6.83
CA SER A 136 -4.03 10.41 -7.99
C SER A 136 -3.64 9.04 -8.56
N LEU A 137 -4.50 8.48 -9.40
CA LEU A 137 -4.27 7.21 -10.09
C LEU A 137 -4.23 7.43 -11.61
N ALA A 138 -3.29 6.77 -12.27
CA ALA A 138 -3.31 6.67 -13.72
C ALA A 138 -4.50 5.81 -14.21
N PRO A 139 -4.97 5.99 -15.47
CA PRO A 139 -6.01 5.15 -16.05
C PRO A 139 -5.69 3.66 -15.87
N GLN A 140 -6.73 2.82 -15.73
CA GLN A 140 -6.65 1.36 -15.59
C GLN A 140 -6.05 0.83 -14.26
N VAL A 141 -5.39 1.67 -13.45
CA VAL A 141 -4.83 1.25 -12.14
C VAL A 141 -5.93 0.70 -11.24
N ALA A 142 -7.08 1.38 -11.18
CA ALA A 142 -8.22 0.95 -10.36
C ALA A 142 -8.70 -0.47 -10.71
N GLU A 143 -8.79 -0.79 -12.01
CA GLU A 143 -9.16 -2.13 -12.48
C GLU A 143 -8.06 -3.16 -12.19
N ARG A 144 -6.79 -2.76 -12.32
CA ARG A 144 -5.66 -3.63 -12.02
C ARG A 144 -5.61 -4.00 -10.54
N ILE A 145 -5.85 -3.05 -9.63
CA ILE A 145 -5.95 -3.30 -8.19
C ILE A 145 -6.99 -4.38 -7.91
N LYS A 146 -8.22 -4.23 -8.41
CA LYS A 146 -9.33 -5.19 -8.19
C LYS A 146 -8.98 -6.60 -8.69
N LYS A 147 -8.25 -6.70 -9.80
CA LYS A 147 -7.85 -7.98 -10.43
C LYS A 147 -6.59 -8.59 -9.80
N THR A 148 -5.85 -7.84 -8.98
CA THR A 148 -4.63 -8.34 -8.34
C THR A 148 -4.96 -9.47 -7.38
N ARG A 149 -4.27 -10.60 -7.54
CA ARG A 149 -4.37 -11.77 -6.67
C ARG A 149 -2.99 -12.37 -6.48
N PHE A 150 -2.73 -12.83 -5.30
CA PHE A 150 -1.53 -13.61 -5.00
C PHE A 150 -1.77 -14.46 -3.76
N ARG A 151 -1.42 -15.74 -3.87
CA ARG A 151 -1.31 -16.68 -2.76
C ARG A 151 -0.07 -17.53 -2.97
N LYS A 152 0.70 -17.70 -1.95
CA LYS A 152 1.83 -18.64 -1.87
C LYS A 152 1.53 -19.70 -0.84
N ASN A 153 1.36 -20.95 -1.28
CA ASN A 153 1.26 -22.10 -0.38
C ASN A 153 2.67 -22.58 -0.02
N PHE A 154 2.86 -22.97 1.23
CA PHE A 154 4.11 -23.53 1.72
C PHE A 154 3.94 -25.02 1.95
N ALA A 155 4.95 -25.81 1.52
CA ALA A 155 4.92 -27.27 1.61
C ALA A 155 3.58 -27.87 1.15
N LEU A 156 3.12 -27.52 -0.06
CA LEU A 156 1.82 -27.94 -0.63
C LEU A 156 0.60 -27.57 0.25
N GLY A 157 0.73 -26.57 1.14
CA GLY A 157 -0.30 -26.13 2.08
C GLY A 157 -0.16 -26.71 3.49
N PHE A 158 0.70 -27.71 3.71
CA PHE A 158 0.93 -28.29 5.05
C PHE A 158 1.55 -27.30 6.04
N LYS A 159 2.30 -26.31 5.55
CA LYS A 159 2.87 -25.21 6.34
C LYS A 159 2.14 -23.88 6.08
N GLY A 160 0.85 -23.95 5.77
CA GLY A 160 0.00 -22.77 5.58
C GLY A 160 0.27 -22.01 4.28
N TRP A 161 -0.11 -20.73 4.27
CA TRP A 161 0.01 -19.88 3.08
C TRP A 161 0.26 -18.42 3.43
N ALA A 162 0.67 -17.65 2.41
CA ALA A 162 0.72 -16.20 2.46
C ALA A 162 -0.18 -15.61 1.37
N ASP A 163 -0.99 -14.60 1.73
CA ASP A 163 -1.86 -13.85 0.83
C ASP A 163 -1.42 -12.39 0.70
N LEU A 164 -1.56 -11.81 -0.48
CA LEU A 164 -1.38 -10.37 -0.70
C LEU A 164 -2.70 -9.63 -0.49
N ARG A 165 -2.73 -8.74 0.51
CA ARG A 165 -3.76 -7.71 0.71
C ARG A 165 -3.25 -6.40 0.11
N LEU A 166 -3.99 -5.87 -0.85
CA LEU A 166 -3.66 -4.60 -1.49
C LEU A 166 -4.78 -3.60 -1.27
N ALA A 167 -4.44 -2.43 -0.77
CA ALA A 167 -5.33 -1.30 -0.63
C ALA A 167 -4.66 -0.02 -1.14
N VAL A 168 -5.43 0.85 -1.78
CA VAL A 168 -4.98 2.14 -2.26
C VAL A 168 -5.97 3.21 -1.80
N VAL A 169 -5.47 4.21 -1.12
CA VAL A 169 -6.17 5.44 -0.77
C VAL A 169 -6.00 6.41 -1.95
N ASP A 170 -7.05 6.65 -2.69
CA ASP A 170 -7.12 7.59 -3.82
C ASP A 170 -7.64 8.93 -3.29
N LEU A 171 -6.73 9.86 -3.00
CA LEU A 171 -7.07 11.15 -2.38
C LEU A 171 -7.90 12.02 -3.30
N ALA A 172 -7.55 12.10 -4.61
CA ALA A 172 -8.28 12.89 -5.58
C ALA A 172 -9.77 12.53 -5.64
N ASN A 173 -10.11 11.25 -5.48
CA ASN A 173 -11.49 10.76 -5.56
C ASN A 173 -12.06 10.38 -4.19
N ARG A 174 -11.35 10.63 -3.09
CA ARG A 174 -11.74 10.31 -1.71
C ARG A 174 -12.32 8.90 -1.57
N ARG A 175 -11.59 7.90 -2.03
CA ARG A 175 -12.06 6.50 -2.04
C ARG A 175 -10.94 5.51 -1.72
N ILE A 176 -11.33 4.35 -1.21
CA ILE A 176 -10.42 3.21 -1.00
C ILE A 176 -10.68 2.14 -2.07
N LEU A 177 -9.63 1.77 -2.78
CA LEU A 177 -9.62 0.66 -3.72
C LEU A 177 -8.89 -0.53 -3.11
N THR A 178 -9.42 -1.73 -3.27
CA THR A 178 -8.80 -2.93 -2.72
C THR A 178 -8.87 -4.09 -3.72
N ASN A 179 -7.92 -5.01 -3.59
CA ASN A 179 -8.09 -6.34 -4.18
C ASN A 179 -9.06 -7.19 -3.33
N GLY A 180 -9.32 -8.41 -3.76
CA GLY A 180 -10.25 -9.31 -3.05
C GLY A 180 -9.86 -9.55 -1.59
N GLN A 181 -8.58 -9.78 -1.31
CA GLN A 181 -8.06 -10.07 0.04
C GLN A 181 -7.93 -8.80 0.90
N GLY A 182 -7.69 -7.65 0.29
CA GLY A 182 -7.57 -6.36 0.98
C GLY A 182 -8.90 -5.74 1.45
N LYS A 183 -10.05 -6.35 1.12
CA LYS A 183 -11.37 -5.84 1.55
C LYS A 183 -11.47 -5.68 3.07
N THR A 184 -10.79 -6.51 3.82
CA THR A 184 -10.78 -6.45 5.30
C THR A 184 -10.15 -5.16 5.84
N LEU A 185 -9.24 -4.54 5.08
CA LEU A 185 -8.58 -3.29 5.47
C LEU A 185 -9.49 -2.06 5.28
N ARG A 186 -10.48 -2.16 4.38
CA ARG A 186 -11.28 -1.02 3.93
C ARG A 186 -11.88 -0.20 5.07
N LYS A 187 -12.53 -0.86 6.04
CA LYS A 187 -13.23 -0.16 7.13
C LYS A 187 -12.29 0.72 7.95
N THR A 188 -11.12 0.19 8.33
CA THR A 188 -10.12 0.94 9.10
C THR A 188 -9.54 2.08 8.26
N LEU A 189 -9.25 1.85 6.97
CA LEU A 189 -8.71 2.87 6.09
C LEU A 189 -9.72 4.00 5.85
N GLU A 190 -10.99 3.70 5.57
CA GLU A 190 -12.05 4.70 5.36
C GLU A 190 -12.26 5.57 6.61
N ALA A 191 -12.26 4.96 7.79
CA ALA A 191 -12.46 5.66 9.06
C ALA A 191 -11.32 6.64 9.42
N ASN A 192 -10.12 6.47 8.86
CA ASN A 192 -8.94 7.25 9.25
C ASN A 192 -8.33 8.09 8.11
N ALA A 193 -8.60 7.75 6.85
CA ALA A 193 -8.01 8.48 5.72
C ALA A 193 -8.75 9.79 5.39
N PHE A 194 -10.06 9.87 5.65
CA PHE A 194 -10.90 10.96 5.16
C PHE A 194 -11.61 11.74 6.29
N LEU A 195 -10.97 11.83 7.44
CA LEU A 195 -11.41 12.63 8.59
C LEU A 195 -11.36 14.12 8.31
#